data_19a495595f7e632459674e92d88b5716
#
_entry.id   19a495595f7e632459674e92d88b5716
#
_cell.length_a   1.000
_cell.length_b   1.000
_cell.length_c   1.000
_cell.angle_alpha   90.00
_cell.angle_beta   90.00
_cell.angle_gamma   90.00
#
_symmetry.space_group_name_H-M   'P 1'
#
loop_
_entity.id
_entity.type
_entity.pdbx_description
1 polymer ?
#
loop_
_entity_poly.entity_id
_entity_poly.type
_entity_poly.pdbx_seq_one_letter_code
_entity_poly.pdbx_strand_id
1 'polypeptide(L)'
;LQHFKKTSPNGRLLFVSIKLKTAFENFKCCDKTLYFEMKAFYTNNNGLIEISKWTPNCWINIESPSETEKKYLLEELQIPEAFYNDIEDIDERPRIEIEDGWTLIIMRVPIKSDDVKLPFQTIPLGVIFKDDICVTITFYKTEIIHDFMLYSRRKNIQVKDNSDWVLRLLLSSSVWYLKYLKQINQKIKLAEDNLEKSIKNEELQALLQIEKCLVFFITSLKANDVLFHRIKNLKAYKANYDLDLLEDVEIELSQAQDTANIYSNILTGMMDAYASVISNNMNNIMKQMTSISIILMIPTLIASLYGMNVPNGLEESKYGIWILLFVSVILSTFGVFLFKRRRWF
;
A
#
# COMPACT_ATOMS: atom_id res chain seq x y z
N LEU A 1 5.34 -30.15 7.79
CA LEU A 1 6.23 -30.72 8.81
C LEU A 1 5.38 -31.25 9.97
N GLN A 2 4.96 -32.52 9.91
CA GLN A 2 4.34 -33.22 11.03
C GLN A 2 5.43 -34.01 11.75
N HIS A 3 5.68 -33.65 13.01
CA HIS A 3 6.58 -34.40 13.89
C HIS A 3 5.80 -35.51 14.59
N PHE A 4 6.13 -36.75 14.29
CA PHE A 4 5.76 -37.92 15.09
C PHE A 4 6.85 -38.19 16.14
N LYS A 5 6.47 -38.11 17.42
CA LYS A 5 7.31 -38.57 18.54
C LYS A 5 7.02 -40.03 18.81
N LYS A 6 8.02 -40.90 18.71
CA LYS A 6 8.01 -42.26 19.24
C LYS A 6 9.02 -42.36 20.39
N THR A 7 8.57 -42.71 21.57
CA THR A 7 9.43 -42.93 22.74
C THR A 7 9.83 -44.41 22.83
N SER A 8 11.11 -44.68 23.07
CA SER A 8 11.68 -45.97 23.34
C SER A 8 11.62 -46.31 24.86
N PRO A 9 11.57 -47.56 25.28
CA PRO A 9 11.43 -47.96 26.69
C PRO A 9 12.55 -47.53 27.64
N ASN A 10 13.64 -46.96 27.16
CA ASN A 10 14.81 -46.58 27.97
C ASN A 10 15.08 -45.06 28.04
N GLY A 11 14.08 -44.21 27.81
CA GLY A 11 14.16 -42.79 28.13
C GLY A 11 15.17 -41.92 27.35
N ARG A 12 15.74 -42.41 26.25
CA ARG A 12 16.65 -41.62 25.39
C ARG A 12 15.95 -41.22 24.10
N LEU A 13 15.92 -39.91 23.84
CA LEU A 13 15.44 -39.34 22.59
C LEU A 13 16.39 -39.69 21.44
N LEU A 14 15.98 -40.54 20.53
CA LEU A 14 16.65 -40.81 19.26
C LEU A 14 16.04 -39.89 18.19
N PHE A 15 16.84 -38.96 17.71
CA PHE A 15 16.49 -38.18 16.49
C PHE A 15 16.75 -39.06 15.27
N VAL A 16 15.69 -39.59 14.67
CA VAL A 16 15.78 -40.25 13.36
C VAL A 16 15.60 -39.18 12.30
N SER A 17 16.69 -38.73 11.73
CA SER A 17 16.70 -37.93 10.50
C SER A 17 16.44 -38.88 9.33
N ILE A 18 15.20 -38.98 8.88
CA ILE A 18 14.87 -39.67 7.63
C ILE A 18 15.29 -38.74 6.49
N LYS A 19 16.37 -39.13 5.81
CA LYS A 19 16.78 -38.54 4.54
C LYS A 19 15.68 -38.82 3.49
N LEU A 20 14.83 -37.85 3.26
CA LEU A 20 13.95 -37.75 2.08
C LEU A 20 14.78 -37.44 0.83
N LYS A 21 15.71 -38.31 0.47
CA LYS A 21 16.53 -38.20 -0.75
C LYS A 21 16.22 -39.28 -1.79
N THR A 22 15.33 -40.23 -1.49
CA THR A 22 15.03 -41.35 -2.40
C THR A 22 13.61 -41.38 -2.97
N ALA A 23 12.78 -40.42 -2.62
CA ALA A 23 11.44 -40.30 -3.21
C ALA A 23 11.36 -39.30 -4.39
N PHE A 24 12.42 -38.54 -4.67
CA PHE A 24 12.46 -37.58 -5.78
C PHE A 24 13.15 -38.11 -7.06
N GLU A 25 13.71 -39.31 -7.06
CA GLU A 25 14.43 -39.87 -8.22
C GLU A 25 13.52 -40.71 -9.16
N ASN A 26 12.28 -40.98 -8.82
CA ASN A 26 11.36 -41.75 -9.67
C ASN A 26 10.21 -40.94 -10.30
N PHE A 27 10.29 -39.62 -10.29
CA PHE A 27 9.43 -38.77 -11.10
C PHE A 27 10.22 -38.17 -12.28
N LYS A 28 10.87 -39.06 -13.06
CA LYS A 28 11.28 -38.76 -14.43
C LYS A 28 10.11 -39.14 -15.35
N CYS A 29 9.07 -38.33 -15.38
CA CYS A 29 8.13 -38.35 -16.49
C CYS A 29 7.50 -36.97 -16.62
N CYS A 30 7.62 -36.42 -17.82
CA CYS A 30 7.09 -35.14 -18.28
C CYS A 30 7.83 -33.88 -17.78
N ASP A 31 8.98 -33.64 -18.39
CA ASP A 31 9.38 -32.29 -18.78
C ASP A 31 8.38 -31.76 -19.84
N LYS A 32 7.20 -31.44 -19.39
CA LYS A 32 6.37 -30.40 -19.92
C LYS A 32 6.31 -29.37 -18.81
N THR A 33 7.23 -28.42 -18.81
CA THR A 33 6.96 -27.08 -18.34
C THR A 33 5.60 -26.73 -18.92
N LEU A 34 4.56 -26.83 -18.12
CA LEU A 34 3.29 -26.23 -18.40
C LEU A 34 3.57 -24.72 -18.43
N TYR A 35 3.96 -24.22 -19.59
CA TYR A 35 3.79 -22.83 -19.93
C TYR A 35 2.26 -22.65 -19.92
N PHE A 36 1.71 -22.17 -18.83
CA PHE A 36 0.39 -21.60 -18.84
C PHE A 36 0.45 -20.46 -19.85
N GLU A 37 -0.12 -20.67 -21.04
CA GLU A 37 -0.40 -19.57 -21.93
C GLU A 37 -1.28 -18.59 -21.15
N MET A 38 -0.74 -17.43 -20.84
CA MET A 38 -1.47 -16.36 -20.16
C MET A 38 -2.39 -15.59 -21.13
N LYS A 39 -2.50 -16.10 -22.35
CA LYS A 39 -3.35 -15.60 -23.42
C LYS A 39 -4.71 -16.30 -23.40
N ALA A 40 -5.76 -15.53 -23.17
CA ALA A 40 -7.13 -16.02 -23.21
C ALA A 40 -7.96 -15.25 -24.23
N PHE A 41 -8.83 -15.97 -24.94
CA PHE A 41 -9.75 -15.41 -25.92
C PHE A 41 -11.17 -15.43 -25.35
N TYR A 42 -11.92 -14.37 -25.56
CA TYR A 42 -13.29 -14.25 -25.08
C TYR A 42 -14.23 -13.81 -26.18
N THR A 43 -15.37 -14.46 -26.33
CA THR A 43 -16.45 -14.05 -27.21
C THR A 43 -17.58 -13.38 -26.42
N ASN A 44 -18.27 -12.47 -27.07
CA ASN A 44 -19.36 -11.69 -26.49
C ASN A 44 -20.75 -12.31 -26.83
N ASN A 45 -21.00 -13.53 -26.32
CA ASN A 45 -22.28 -14.24 -26.49
C ASN A 45 -22.96 -14.40 -25.11
N ASN A 46 -23.94 -13.56 -24.79
CA ASN A 46 -24.61 -13.54 -23.49
C ASN A 46 -23.65 -13.41 -22.30
N GLY A 47 -22.76 -12.39 -22.37
CA GLY A 47 -21.62 -12.18 -21.48
C GLY A 47 -20.33 -12.75 -22.08
N LEU A 48 -19.20 -12.47 -21.41
CA LEU A 48 -17.88 -12.88 -21.87
C LEU A 48 -17.65 -14.37 -21.59
N ILE A 49 -17.50 -15.16 -22.64
CA ILE A 49 -17.25 -16.60 -22.57
C ILE A 49 -15.85 -16.88 -23.17
N GLU A 50 -15.02 -17.58 -22.44
CA GLU A 50 -13.71 -18.02 -22.90
C GLU A 50 -13.83 -19.03 -24.05
N ILE A 51 -13.03 -18.83 -25.08
CA ILE A 51 -12.95 -19.71 -26.27
C ILE A 51 -11.51 -20.16 -26.49
N SER A 52 -11.32 -21.34 -27.04
CA SER A 52 -10.00 -21.96 -27.22
C SER A 52 -9.20 -21.44 -28.41
N LYS A 53 -9.84 -20.70 -29.33
CA LYS A 53 -9.20 -20.20 -30.53
C LYS A 53 -9.71 -18.79 -30.86
N TRP A 54 -8.86 -17.99 -31.48
CA TRP A 54 -9.24 -16.70 -32.01
C TRP A 54 -10.39 -16.79 -33.01
N THR A 55 -11.32 -15.89 -32.90
CA THR A 55 -12.42 -15.65 -33.83
C THR A 55 -12.59 -14.16 -34.07
N PRO A 56 -13.06 -13.69 -35.23
CA PRO A 56 -13.31 -12.27 -35.47
C PRO A 56 -14.20 -11.66 -34.33
N ASN A 57 -13.92 -10.44 -33.91
CA ASN A 57 -14.58 -9.75 -32.81
C ASN A 57 -14.44 -10.43 -31.43
N CYS A 58 -13.44 -11.30 -31.23
CA CYS A 58 -13.12 -11.76 -29.90
C CYS A 58 -12.19 -10.77 -29.19
N TRP A 59 -12.31 -10.73 -27.87
CA TRP A 59 -11.37 -10.03 -27.03
C TRP A 59 -10.22 -10.97 -26.64
N ILE A 60 -8.99 -10.46 -26.75
CA ILE A 60 -7.77 -11.16 -26.35
C ILE A 60 -7.28 -10.51 -25.05
N ASN A 61 -7.16 -11.30 -24.00
CA ASN A 61 -6.57 -10.83 -22.73
C ASN A 61 -5.22 -11.50 -22.50
N ILE A 62 -4.19 -10.70 -22.23
CA ILE A 62 -2.82 -11.18 -21.96
C ILE A 62 -2.34 -10.55 -20.66
N GLU A 63 -2.08 -11.38 -19.65
CA GLU A 63 -1.53 -10.98 -18.38
C GLU A 63 -0.11 -11.54 -18.20
N SER A 64 0.86 -10.70 -17.86
CA SER A 64 2.26 -11.07 -17.72
C SER A 64 2.80 -11.82 -18.96
N PRO A 65 2.83 -11.15 -20.13
CA PRO A 65 3.14 -11.78 -21.39
C PRO A 65 4.51 -12.50 -21.39
N SER A 66 4.53 -13.73 -21.90
CA SER A 66 5.75 -14.50 -22.15
C SER A 66 6.39 -14.08 -23.48
N GLU A 67 7.63 -14.51 -23.76
CA GLU A 67 8.31 -14.26 -25.03
C GLU A 67 7.53 -14.82 -26.24
N THR A 68 6.77 -15.89 -26.07
CA THR A 68 5.92 -16.46 -27.13
C THR A 68 4.72 -15.58 -27.42
N GLU A 69 4.11 -15.00 -26.36
CA GLU A 69 2.99 -14.08 -26.49
C GLU A 69 3.44 -12.72 -27.02
N LYS A 70 4.65 -12.25 -26.65
CA LYS A 70 5.26 -11.07 -27.24
C LYS A 70 5.43 -11.23 -28.75
N LYS A 71 5.97 -12.36 -29.20
CA LYS A 71 6.10 -12.65 -30.67
C LYS A 71 4.73 -12.69 -31.33
N TYR A 72 3.73 -13.32 -30.73
CA TYR A 72 2.37 -13.33 -31.23
C TYR A 72 1.82 -11.91 -31.45
N LEU A 73 2.00 -11.03 -30.47
CA LEU A 73 1.54 -9.63 -30.52
C LEU A 73 2.25 -8.84 -31.64
N LEU A 74 3.59 -8.95 -31.71
CA LEU A 74 4.39 -8.14 -32.63
C LEU A 74 4.46 -8.72 -34.05
N GLU A 75 4.62 -10.04 -34.19
CA GLU A 75 4.85 -10.67 -35.50
C GLU A 75 3.54 -11.12 -36.19
N GLU A 76 2.59 -11.69 -35.40
CA GLU A 76 1.33 -12.21 -36.00
C GLU A 76 0.25 -11.13 -36.05
N LEU A 77 0.01 -10.39 -34.97
CA LEU A 77 -0.98 -9.32 -34.91
C LEU A 77 -0.45 -7.99 -35.47
N GLN A 78 0.88 -7.84 -35.60
CA GLN A 78 1.53 -6.62 -36.05
C GLN A 78 1.17 -5.37 -35.26
N ILE A 79 1.07 -5.53 -33.92
CA ILE A 79 0.92 -4.41 -33.00
C ILE A 79 2.24 -3.62 -32.97
N PRO A 80 2.23 -2.28 -33.02
CA PRO A 80 3.43 -1.47 -32.88
C PRO A 80 4.24 -1.82 -31.63
N GLU A 81 5.54 -2.07 -31.77
CA GLU A 81 6.40 -2.42 -30.66
C GLU A 81 6.46 -1.31 -29.59
N ALA A 82 6.31 -0.05 -30.02
CA ALA A 82 6.21 1.09 -29.12
C ALA A 82 5.07 0.90 -28.10
N PHE A 83 3.89 0.45 -28.55
CA PHE A 83 2.74 0.21 -27.67
C PHE A 83 2.99 -0.86 -26.62
N TYR A 84 3.69 -1.93 -27.01
CA TYR A 84 4.08 -2.99 -26.08
C TYR A 84 5.03 -2.46 -25.00
N ASN A 85 6.07 -1.74 -25.42
CA ASN A 85 7.08 -1.18 -24.51
C ASN A 85 6.48 -0.12 -23.57
N ASP A 86 5.54 0.69 -24.07
CA ASP A 86 4.83 1.67 -23.27
C ASP A 86 3.99 1.04 -22.15
N ILE A 87 3.32 -0.09 -22.43
CA ILE A 87 2.54 -0.80 -21.42
C ILE A 87 3.45 -1.52 -20.41
N GLU A 88 4.66 -1.93 -20.85
CA GLU A 88 5.67 -2.56 -19.98
C GLU A 88 6.24 -1.56 -18.95
N ASP A 89 6.33 -0.28 -19.29
CA ASP A 89 6.80 0.76 -18.37
C ASP A 89 5.79 0.99 -17.24
N ILE A 90 6.17 0.59 -16.02
CA ILE A 90 5.32 0.72 -14.83
C ILE A 90 4.92 2.16 -14.52
N ASP A 91 5.71 3.15 -14.96
CA ASP A 91 5.48 4.58 -14.70
C ASP A 91 4.68 5.27 -15.82
N GLU A 92 4.29 4.53 -16.85
CA GLU A 92 3.58 5.07 -18.00
C GLU A 92 2.25 5.73 -17.60
N ARG A 93 1.94 6.83 -18.32
CA ARG A 93 0.77 7.69 -18.01
C ARG A 93 -0.43 7.34 -18.88
N PRO A 94 -1.65 7.47 -18.33
CA PRO A 94 -2.88 7.33 -19.11
C PRO A 94 -2.90 8.25 -20.33
N ARG A 95 -3.08 7.66 -21.51
CA ARG A 95 -3.20 8.38 -22.77
C ARG A 95 -3.91 7.58 -23.84
N ILE A 96 -4.22 8.27 -24.92
CA ILE A 96 -4.69 7.66 -26.18
C ILE A 96 -3.63 7.96 -27.24
N GLU A 97 -3.25 6.94 -27.97
CA GLU A 97 -2.32 7.03 -29.10
C GLU A 97 -2.85 6.28 -30.31
N ILE A 98 -2.59 6.82 -31.49
CA ILE A 98 -3.03 6.21 -32.75
C ILE A 98 -1.83 6.15 -33.67
N GLU A 99 -1.45 4.93 -34.09
CA GLU A 99 -0.33 4.66 -35.00
C GLU A 99 -0.69 3.52 -35.94
N ASP A 100 -0.44 3.68 -37.24
CA ASP A 100 -0.69 2.67 -38.28
C ASP A 100 -2.10 2.05 -38.28
N GLY A 101 -3.11 2.84 -37.89
CA GLY A 101 -4.49 2.39 -37.79
C GLY A 101 -4.79 1.63 -36.49
N TRP A 102 -3.80 1.36 -35.64
CA TRP A 102 -3.97 0.88 -34.30
C TRP A 102 -4.29 2.01 -33.34
N THR A 103 -5.16 1.76 -32.40
CA THR A 103 -5.44 2.67 -31.30
C THR A 103 -5.03 2.02 -29.98
N LEU A 104 -4.16 2.68 -29.24
CA LEU A 104 -3.77 2.33 -27.88
C LEU A 104 -4.46 3.26 -26.89
N ILE A 105 -5.06 2.68 -25.87
CA ILE A 105 -5.54 3.40 -24.69
C ILE A 105 -4.86 2.81 -23.46
N ILE A 106 -4.06 3.60 -22.77
CA ILE A 106 -3.44 3.21 -21.50
C ILE A 106 -4.25 3.83 -20.38
N MET A 107 -4.66 3.01 -19.41
CA MET A 107 -5.26 3.46 -18.15
C MET A 107 -4.45 2.91 -16.97
N ARG A 108 -4.50 3.58 -15.83
CA ARG A 108 -3.87 3.09 -14.62
C ARG A 108 -4.89 2.38 -13.73
N VAL A 109 -4.57 1.18 -13.33
CA VAL A 109 -5.45 0.34 -12.53
C VAL A 109 -4.80 -0.01 -11.20
N PRO A 110 -5.57 -0.10 -10.10
CA PRO A 110 -5.03 -0.40 -8.80
C PRO A 110 -4.78 -1.89 -8.63
N ILE A 111 -3.70 -2.24 -7.97
CA ILE A 111 -3.40 -3.62 -7.56
C ILE A 111 -3.00 -3.67 -6.08
N LYS A 112 -3.18 -4.85 -5.49
CA LYS A 112 -2.60 -5.20 -4.21
C LYS A 112 -1.24 -5.82 -4.46
N SER A 113 -0.21 -5.30 -3.79
CA SER A 113 1.17 -5.79 -3.89
C SER A 113 1.50 -6.70 -2.71
N ASP A 114 2.41 -7.66 -2.95
CA ASP A 114 3.01 -8.48 -1.89
C ASP A 114 4.12 -7.73 -1.13
N ASP A 115 4.53 -6.56 -1.60
CA ASP A 115 5.48 -5.71 -0.89
C ASP A 115 4.82 -5.09 0.36
N VAL A 116 5.32 -5.48 1.52
CA VAL A 116 4.85 -4.95 2.82
C VAL A 116 5.00 -3.43 2.91
N LYS A 117 6.02 -2.87 2.22
CA LYS A 117 6.28 -1.42 2.24
C LYS A 117 5.33 -0.63 1.34
N LEU A 118 4.76 -1.27 0.33
CA LEU A 118 3.85 -0.64 -0.61
C LEU A 118 2.68 -1.60 -0.93
N PRO A 119 1.77 -1.82 0.02
CA PRO A 119 0.73 -2.84 -0.10
C PRO A 119 -0.30 -2.57 -1.19
N PHE A 120 -0.39 -1.35 -1.68
CA PHE A 120 -1.25 -0.96 -2.80
C PHE A 120 -0.46 -0.05 -3.75
N GLN A 121 -0.56 -0.34 -5.03
CA GLN A 121 0.07 0.43 -6.08
C GLN A 121 -0.81 0.48 -7.32
N THR A 122 -0.37 1.19 -8.34
CA THR A 122 -1.09 1.27 -9.61
C THR A 122 -0.17 0.84 -10.75
N ILE A 123 -0.75 0.17 -11.73
CA ILE A 123 -0.05 -0.34 -12.91
C ILE A 123 -0.73 0.13 -14.19
N PRO A 124 -0.02 0.21 -15.31
CA PRO A 124 -0.63 0.44 -16.60
C PRO A 124 -1.40 -0.81 -17.07
N LEU A 125 -2.56 -0.58 -17.66
CA LEU A 125 -3.33 -1.55 -18.43
C LEU A 125 -3.56 -0.95 -19.81
N GLY A 126 -3.04 -1.60 -20.83
CA GLY A 126 -3.20 -1.21 -22.22
C GLY A 126 -4.40 -1.90 -22.86
N VAL A 127 -5.21 -1.13 -23.56
CA VAL A 127 -6.26 -1.61 -24.45
C VAL A 127 -5.88 -1.19 -25.86
N ILE A 128 -5.65 -2.17 -26.74
CA ILE A 128 -5.22 -1.96 -28.11
C ILE A 128 -6.28 -2.52 -29.04
N PHE A 129 -6.66 -1.76 -30.05
CA PHE A 129 -7.63 -2.24 -31.01
C PHE A 129 -7.39 -1.69 -32.42
N LYS A 130 -7.76 -2.52 -33.40
CA LYS A 130 -7.80 -2.21 -34.81
C LYS A 130 -8.81 -3.14 -35.48
N ASP A 131 -9.72 -2.59 -36.28
CA ASP A 131 -10.78 -3.35 -36.94
C ASP A 131 -11.53 -4.28 -35.97
N ASP A 132 -11.47 -5.60 -36.23
CA ASP A 132 -12.11 -6.64 -35.41
C ASP A 132 -11.24 -7.18 -34.26
N ILE A 133 -10.07 -6.61 -34.05
CA ILE A 133 -9.11 -7.08 -33.04
C ILE A 133 -9.17 -6.13 -31.84
N CYS A 134 -9.40 -6.69 -30.66
CA CYS A 134 -9.29 -5.98 -29.38
C CYS A 134 -8.42 -6.79 -28.42
N VAL A 135 -7.36 -6.17 -27.91
CA VAL A 135 -6.38 -6.79 -27.02
C VAL A 135 -6.24 -5.98 -25.75
N THR A 136 -6.27 -6.63 -24.60
CA THR A 136 -5.83 -6.02 -23.34
C THR A 136 -4.51 -6.65 -22.92
N ILE A 137 -3.57 -5.82 -22.48
CA ILE A 137 -2.25 -6.23 -22.03
C ILE A 137 -1.98 -5.61 -20.66
N THR A 138 -1.50 -6.43 -19.72
CA THR A 138 -0.93 -5.98 -18.46
C THR A 138 0.24 -6.86 -18.07
N PHE A 139 1.30 -6.28 -17.53
CA PHE A 139 2.50 -7.02 -17.08
C PHE A 139 2.39 -7.56 -15.66
N TYR A 140 1.29 -7.27 -14.98
CA TYR A 140 1.03 -7.68 -13.61
C TYR A 140 -0.34 -8.35 -13.49
N LYS A 141 -0.45 -9.33 -12.62
CA LYS A 141 -1.76 -9.95 -12.31
C LYS A 141 -2.68 -8.94 -11.67
N THR A 142 -3.91 -8.89 -12.16
CA THR A 142 -4.93 -7.98 -11.65
C THR A 142 -6.26 -8.69 -11.43
N GLU A 143 -6.90 -8.40 -10.31
CA GLU A 143 -8.25 -8.89 -10.00
C GLU A 143 -9.33 -8.21 -10.87
N ILE A 144 -9.00 -7.08 -11.49
CA ILE A 144 -9.97 -6.24 -12.20
C ILE A 144 -10.52 -6.97 -13.42
N ILE A 145 -9.65 -7.56 -14.23
CA ILE A 145 -10.05 -8.28 -15.44
C ILE A 145 -10.89 -9.50 -15.08
N HIS A 146 -10.45 -10.26 -14.07
CA HIS A 146 -11.18 -11.44 -13.61
C HIS A 146 -12.58 -11.10 -13.07
N ASP A 147 -12.66 -10.08 -12.20
CA ASP A 147 -13.94 -9.61 -11.63
C ASP A 147 -14.87 -9.06 -12.72
N PHE A 148 -14.30 -8.31 -13.67
CA PHE A 148 -15.05 -7.80 -14.82
C PHE A 148 -15.65 -8.93 -15.67
N MET A 149 -14.92 -10.00 -15.96
CA MET A 149 -15.43 -11.16 -16.68
C MET A 149 -16.57 -11.85 -15.92
N LEU A 150 -16.38 -12.08 -14.62
CA LEU A 150 -17.41 -12.69 -13.77
C LEU A 150 -18.67 -11.83 -13.68
N TYR A 151 -18.50 -10.51 -13.57
CA TYR A 151 -19.60 -9.55 -13.53
C TYR A 151 -20.34 -9.51 -14.86
N SER A 152 -19.62 -9.42 -15.97
CA SER A 152 -20.19 -9.42 -17.34
C SER A 152 -21.00 -10.68 -17.61
N ARG A 153 -20.48 -11.87 -17.23
CA ARG A 153 -21.21 -13.15 -17.37
C ARG A 153 -22.46 -13.18 -16.49
N ARG A 154 -22.41 -12.72 -15.25
CA ARG A 154 -23.52 -12.73 -14.30
C ARG A 154 -24.66 -11.80 -14.72
N LYS A 155 -24.33 -10.68 -15.33
CA LYS A 155 -25.27 -9.64 -15.77
C LYS A 155 -25.66 -9.77 -17.25
N ASN A 156 -25.12 -10.74 -17.98
CA ASN A 156 -25.31 -10.89 -19.43
C ASN A 156 -24.99 -9.60 -20.20
N ILE A 157 -23.93 -8.91 -19.79
CA ILE A 157 -23.52 -7.67 -20.41
C ILE A 157 -23.02 -7.97 -21.81
N GLN A 158 -23.60 -7.29 -22.81
CA GLN A 158 -23.10 -7.30 -24.18
C GLN A 158 -22.29 -6.02 -24.39
N VAL A 159 -21.02 -6.17 -24.75
CA VAL A 159 -20.16 -5.07 -25.15
C VAL A 159 -20.46 -4.72 -26.60
N LYS A 160 -20.84 -3.48 -26.87
CA LYS A 160 -21.30 -3.05 -28.20
C LYS A 160 -20.17 -2.78 -29.16
N ASP A 161 -19.14 -2.10 -28.69
CA ASP A 161 -17.97 -1.67 -29.45
C ASP A 161 -16.73 -1.48 -28.57
N ASN A 162 -15.61 -1.09 -29.17
CA ASN A 162 -14.36 -0.84 -28.46
C ASN A 162 -14.46 0.30 -27.43
N SER A 163 -15.32 1.28 -27.65
CA SER A 163 -15.51 2.38 -26.71
C SER A 163 -16.27 1.94 -25.47
N ASP A 164 -17.33 1.14 -25.65
CA ASP A 164 -18.07 0.52 -24.56
C ASP A 164 -17.15 -0.39 -23.74
N TRP A 165 -16.24 -1.09 -24.41
CA TRP A 165 -15.22 -1.89 -23.75
C TRP A 165 -14.32 -1.08 -22.81
N VAL A 166 -13.74 0.01 -23.30
CA VAL A 166 -12.83 0.87 -22.54
C VAL A 166 -13.56 1.53 -21.36
N LEU A 167 -14.79 2.03 -21.58
CA LEU A 167 -15.59 2.67 -20.52
C LEU A 167 -15.93 1.67 -19.41
N ARG A 168 -16.27 0.43 -19.73
CA ARG A 168 -16.54 -0.61 -18.74
C ARG A 168 -15.30 -1.01 -17.95
N LEU A 169 -14.13 -1.03 -18.58
CA LEU A 169 -12.86 -1.26 -17.88
C LEU A 169 -12.51 -0.09 -16.95
N LEU A 170 -12.75 1.16 -17.37
CA LEU A 170 -12.58 2.34 -16.51
C LEU A 170 -13.53 2.29 -15.32
N LEU A 171 -14.80 1.93 -15.54
CA LEU A 171 -15.77 1.73 -14.46
C LEU A 171 -15.32 0.66 -13.47
N SER A 172 -14.92 -0.51 -13.98
CA SER A 172 -14.42 -1.60 -13.15
C SER A 172 -13.19 -1.18 -12.36
N SER A 173 -12.25 -0.45 -12.99
CA SER A 173 -11.08 0.10 -12.32
C SER A 173 -11.47 1.05 -11.18
N SER A 174 -12.41 1.98 -11.40
CA SER A 174 -12.89 2.93 -10.39
C SER A 174 -13.50 2.24 -9.19
N VAL A 175 -14.33 1.21 -9.41
CA VAL A 175 -14.90 0.37 -8.35
C VAL A 175 -13.81 -0.35 -7.55
N TRP A 176 -12.72 -0.82 -8.20
CA TRP A 176 -11.60 -1.45 -7.52
C TRP A 176 -10.76 -0.44 -6.72
N TYR A 177 -10.59 0.79 -7.20
CA TYR A 177 -10.01 1.85 -6.38
C TYR A 177 -10.79 2.05 -5.09
N LEU A 178 -12.12 2.12 -5.16
CA LEU A 178 -12.98 2.26 -3.97
C LEU A 178 -12.88 1.06 -3.02
N LYS A 179 -12.80 -0.17 -3.56
CA LYS A 179 -12.58 -1.39 -2.76
C LYS A 179 -11.26 -1.33 -1.98
N TYR A 180 -10.17 -0.91 -2.64
CA TYR A 180 -8.87 -0.79 -1.98
C TYR A 180 -8.78 0.41 -1.04
N LEU A 181 -9.40 1.53 -1.36
CA LEU A 181 -9.52 2.68 -0.46
C LEU A 181 -10.23 2.30 0.84
N LYS A 182 -11.27 1.46 0.77
CA LYS A 182 -11.92 0.91 1.97
C LYS A 182 -10.97 0.07 2.82
N GLN A 183 -10.10 -0.75 2.21
CA GLN A 183 -9.07 -1.51 2.93
C GLN A 183 -7.99 -0.59 3.52
N ILE A 184 -7.58 0.45 2.80
CA ILE A 184 -6.66 1.48 3.28
C ILE A 184 -7.23 2.17 4.52
N ASN A 185 -8.50 2.57 4.50
CA ASN A 185 -9.16 3.19 5.65
C ASN A 185 -9.18 2.27 6.88
N GLN A 186 -9.39 0.97 6.68
CA GLN A 186 -9.31 0.00 7.79
C GLN A 186 -7.89 -0.06 8.38
N LYS A 187 -6.85 0.00 7.55
CA LYS A 187 -5.45 0.03 8.01
C LYS A 187 -5.12 1.33 8.75
N ILE A 188 -5.64 2.48 8.28
CA ILE A 188 -5.48 3.78 8.96
C ILE A 188 -6.07 3.69 10.37
N LYS A 189 -7.31 3.21 10.52
CA LYS A 189 -7.96 3.07 11.83
C LYS A 189 -7.21 2.13 12.78
N LEU A 190 -6.69 1.01 12.26
CA LEU A 190 -5.89 0.10 13.08
C LEU A 190 -4.58 0.74 13.57
N ALA A 191 -3.92 1.52 12.71
CA ALA A 191 -2.71 2.24 13.11
C ALA A 191 -3.04 3.35 14.13
N GLU A 192 -4.16 4.05 13.98
CA GLU A 192 -4.67 5.05 14.92
C GLU A 192 -4.90 4.43 16.31
N ASP A 193 -5.67 3.34 16.38
CA ASP A 193 -5.95 2.61 17.64
C ASP A 193 -4.67 2.15 18.36
N ASN A 194 -3.65 1.75 17.59
CA ASN A 194 -2.36 1.32 18.13
C ASN A 194 -1.55 2.52 18.67
N LEU A 195 -1.54 3.64 17.92
CA LEU A 195 -0.84 4.87 18.33
C LEU A 195 -1.44 5.50 19.59
N GLU A 196 -2.77 5.42 19.78
CA GLU A 196 -3.41 5.86 21.02
C GLU A 196 -2.93 5.07 22.24
N LYS A 197 -2.67 3.76 22.07
CA LYS A 197 -2.19 2.90 23.15
C LYS A 197 -0.71 3.05 23.43
N SER A 198 0.10 3.22 22.40
CA SER A 198 1.56 3.33 22.51
C SER A 198 2.13 3.93 21.22
N ILE A 199 2.78 5.08 21.34
CA ILE A 199 3.43 5.74 20.21
C ILE A 199 4.72 4.98 19.87
N LYS A 200 4.67 4.15 18.83
CA LYS A 200 5.83 3.41 18.30
C LYS A 200 6.21 3.93 16.92
N ASN A 201 7.50 3.90 16.60
CA ASN A 201 7.99 4.28 15.27
C ASN A 201 7.46 3.39 14.16
N GLU A 202 7.15 2.12 14.46
CA GLU A 202 6.62 1.14 13.52
C GLU A 202 5.24 1.56 12.98
N GLU A 203 4.37 2.06 13.85
CA GLU A 203 3.03 2.52 13.47
C GLU A 203 3.09 3.80 12.61
N LEU A 204 4.00 4.71 12.94
CA LEU A 204 4.24 5.91 12.13
C LEU A 204 4.78 5.53 10.74
N GLN A 205 5.65 4.53 10.65
CA GLN A 205 6.13 4.02 9.36
C GLN A 205 5.01 3.37 8.54
N ALA A 206 4.08 2.65 9.19
CA ALA A 206 2.92 2.08 8.53
C ALA A 206 2.02 3.17 7.93
N LEU A 207 1.78 4.28 8.65
CA LEU A 207 1.03 5.43 8.12
C LEU A 207 1.72 6.07 6.92
N LEU A 208 3.06 6.26 6.97
CA LEU A 208 3.83 6.78 5.83
C LEU A 208 3.76 5.86 4.59
N GLN A 209 3.71 4.55 4.77
CA GLN A 209 3.53 3.60 3.67
C GLN A 209 2.14 3.74 3.05
N ILE A 210 1.10 3.92 3.88
CA ILE A 210 -0.27 4.16 3.42
C ILE A 210 -0.36 5.49 2.68
N GLU A 211 0.30 6.54 3.15
CA GLU A 211 0.36 7.84 2.48
C GLU A 211 0.92 7.72 1.06
N LYS A 212 2.01 6.98 0.89
CA LYS A 212 2.57 6.68 -0.44
C LYS A 212 1.55 5.98 -1.36
N CYS A 213 0.81 5.00 -0.84
CA CYS A 213 -0.23 4.32 -1.62
C CYS A 213 -1.33 5.31 -2.07
N LEU A 214 -1.75 6.21 -1.18
CA LEU A 214 -2.75 7.23 -1.50
C LEU A 214 -2.24 8.22 -2.56
N VAL A 215 -0.97 8.61 -2.51
CA VAL A 215 -0.35 9.47 -3.54
C VAL A 215 -0.40 8.79 -4.92
N PHE A 216 -0.07 7.50 -5.02
CA PHE A 216 -0.20 6.75 -6.27
C PHE A 216 -1.64 6.69 -6.75
N PHE A 217 -2.60 6.44 -5.86
CA PHE A 217 -4.01 6.38 -6.22
C PHE A 217 -4.53 7.74 -6.70
N ILE A 218 -4.27 8.83 -5.97
CA ILE A 218 -4.69 10.18 -6.35
C ILE A 218 -4.12 10.58 -7.70
N THR A 219 -2.83 10.33 -7.92
CA THR A 219 -2.15 10.67 -9.18
C THR A 219 -2.75 9.88 -10.36
N SER A 220 -2.98 8.57 -10.16
CA SER A 220 -3.52 7.70 -11.19
C SER A 220 -4.99 7.99 -11.49
N LEU A 221 -5.81 8.23 -10.47
CA LEU A 221 -7.22 8.62 -10.64
C LEU A 221 -7.35 9.95 -11.38
N LYS A 222 -6.53 10.95 -11.05
CA LYS A 222 -6.46 12.22 -11.80
C LYS A 222 -6.10 12.00 -13.27
N ALA A 223 -5.14 11.14 -13.55
CA ALA A 223 -4.71 10.87 -14.91
C ALA A 223 -5.78 10.09 -15.70
N ASN A 224 -6.46 9.14 -15.06
CA ASN A 224 -7.60 8.43 -15.63
C ASN A 224 -8.80 9.36 -15.90
N ASP A 225 -9.02 10.36 -15.06
CA ASP A 225 -10.07 11.37 -15.27
C ASP A 225 -9.79 12.21 -16.53
N VAL A 226 -8.54 12.66 -16.70
CA VAL A 226 -8.12 13.33 -17.94
C VAL A 226 -8.29 12.43 -19.16
N LEU A 227 -7.95 11.13 -19.04
CA LEU A 227 -8.17 10.15 -20.09
C LEU A 227 -9.67 10.01 -20.42
N PHE A 228 -10.52 9.85 -19.41
CA PHE A 228 -11.97 9.74 -19.55
C PHE A 228 -12.55 10.93 -20.31
N HIS A 229 -12.18 12.15 -19.93
CA HIS A 229 -12.62 13.35 -20.63
C HIS A 229 -12.13 13.43 -22.08
N ARG A 230 -10.94 12.91 -22.39
CA ARG A 230 -10.46 12.79 -23.77
C ARG A 230 -11.30 11.80 -24.55
N ILE A 231 -11.59 10.60 -24.02
CA ILE A 231 -12.45 9.60 -24.65
C ILE A 231 -13.83 10.18 -24.92
N LYS A 232 -14.46 10.81 -23.94
CA LYS A 232 -15.78 11.44 -24.04
C LYS A 232 -15.87 12.50 -25.18
N ASN A 233 -14.74 13.13 -25.50
CA ASN A 233 -14.68 14.20 -26.52
C ASN A 233 -14.23 13.71 -27.91
N LEU A 234 -13.85 12.45 -28.07
CA LEU A 234 -13.46 11.90 -29.37
C LEU A 234 -14.65 11.86 -30.33
N LYS A 235 -14.55 12.58 -31.45
CA LYS A 235 -15.62 12.69 -32.46
C LYS A 235 -16.04 11.34 -33.05
N ALA A 236 -15.10 10.41 -33.20
CA ALA A 236 -15.33 9.08 -33.75
C ALA A 236 -16.32 8.25 -32.95
N TYR A 237 -16.46 8.54 -31.67
CA TYR A 237 -17.28 7.75 -30.73
C TYR A 237 -18.55 8.46 -30.26
N LYS A 238 -18.70 9.78 -30.47
CA LYS A 238 -19.83 10.57 -29.97
C LYS A 238 -21.22 10.07 -30.38
N ALA A 239 -21.33 9.35 -31.48
CA ALA A 239 -22.62 8.88 -32.00
C ALA A 239 -23.16 7.62 -31.31
N ASN A 240 -22.30 6.85 -30.63
CA ASN A 240 -22.61 5.49 -30.16
C ASN A 240 -22.47 5.32 -28.63
N TYR A 241 -22.16 6.37 -27.85
CA TYR A 241 -22.01 6.24 -26.42
C TYR A 241 -23.32 5.88 -25.72
N ASP A 242 -23.21 4.93 -24.79
CA ASP A 242 -24.20 4.70 -23.75
C ASP A 242 -24.07 5.83 -22.73
N LEU A 243 -25.05 6.73 -22.70
CA LEU A 243 -25.02 7.90 -21.82
C LEU A 243 -25.06 7.52 -20.34
N ASP A 244 -25.79 6.46 -20.01
CA ASP A 244 -25.89 5.95 -18.63
C ASP A 244 -24.53 5.38 -18.19
N LEU A 245 -23.83 4.66 -19.07
CA LEU A 245 -22.49 4.16 -18.78
C LEU A 245 -21.46 5.28 -18.60
N LEU A 246 -21.55 6.34 -19.41
CA LEU A 246 -20.68 7.52 -19.26
C LEU A 246 -20.90 8.20 -17.90
N GLU A 247 -22.17 8.37 -17.49
CA GLU A 247 -22.50 8.93 -16.20
C GLU A 247 -22.02 8.06 -15.04
N ASP A 248 -22.21 6.74 -15.13
CA ASP A 248 -21.69 5.78 -14.13
C ASP A 248 -20.17 5.88 -13.97
N VAL A 249 -19.42 5.95 -15.09
CA VAL A 249 -17.95 6.09 -15.05
C VAL A 249 -17.54 7.41 -14.39
N GLU A 250 -18.20 8.52 -14.74
CA GLU A 250 -17.90 9.84 -14.21
C GLU A 250 -18.15 9.90 -12.70
N ILE A 251 -19.29 9.35 -12.25
CA ILE A 251 -19.65 9.29 -10.82
C ILE A 251 -18.65 8.43 -10.02
N GLU A 252 -18.39 7.20 -10.44
CA GLU A 252 -17.52 6.28 -9.72
C GLU A 252 -16.06 6.76 -9.69
N LEU A 253 -15.58 7.35 -10.80
CA LEU A 253 -14.23 7.90 -10.89
C LEU A 253 -14.07 9.13 -9.98
N SER A 254 -15.03 10.06 -10.02
CA SER A 254 -15.05 11.22 -9.12
C SER A 254 -15.13 10.79 -7.65
N GLN A 255 -16.01 9.85 -7.31
CA GLN A 255 -16.13 9.34 -5.96
C GLN A 255 -14.82 8.70 -5.46
N ALA A 256 -14.14 7.93 -6.31
CA ALA A 256 -12.85 7.33 -5.96
C ALA A 256 -11.79 8.41 -5.70
N GLN A 257 -11.75 9.45 -6.53
CA GLN A 257 -10.83 10.58 -6.40
C GLN A 257 -11.08 11.38 -5.12
N ASP A 258 -12.34 11.72 -4.84
CA ASP A 258 -12.72 12.44 -3.63
C ASP A 258 -12.40 11.63 -2.37
N THR A 259 -12.73 10.34 -2.39
CA THR A 259 -12.43 9.43 -1.27
C THR A 259 -10.92 9.33 -1.01
N ALA A 260 -10.11 9.21 -2.06
CA ALA A 260 -8.65 9.16 -1.93
C ALA A 260 -8.09 10.47 -1.34
N ASN A 261 -8.58 11.62 -1.80
CA ASN A 261 -8.21 12.94 -1.28
C ASN A 261 -8.60 13.11 0.19
N ILE A 262 -9.83 12.69 0.57
CA ILE A 262 -10.30 12.76 1.95
C ILE A 262 -9.41 11.91 2.86
N TYR A 263 -9.08 10.68 2.46
CA TYR A 263 -8.23 9.81 3.29
C TYR A 263 -6.79 10.34 3.39
N SER A 264 -6.25 10.93 2.33
CA SER A 264 -4.93 11.59 2.36
C SER A 264 -4.92 12.77 3.34
N ASN A 265 -5.94 13.62 3.30
CA ASN A 265 -6.06 14.76 4.20
C ASN A 265 -6.21 14.34 5.67
N ILE A 266 -7.04 13.31 5.93
CA ILE A 266 -7.19 12.74 7.29
C ILE A 266 -5.85 12.21 7.79
N LEU A 267 -5.13 11.47 6.96
CA LEU A 267 -3.84 10.87 7.32
C LEU A 267 -2.79 11.94 7.63
N THR A 268 -2.68 12.97 6.78
CA THR A 268 -1.77 14.11 7.01
C THR A 268 -2.10 14.82 8.33
N GLY A 269 -3.37 15.15 8.57
CA GLY A 269 -3.79 15.77 9.82
C GLY A 269 -3.52 14.91 11.06
N MET A 270 -3.69 13.60 10.94
CA MET A 270 -3.35 12.63 11.99
C MET A 270 -1.84 12.64 12.29
N MET A 271 -1.00 12.58 11.26
CA MET A 271 0.47 12.61 11.42
C MET A 271 0.94 13.90 12.10
N ASP A 272 0.37 15.04 11.74
CA ASP A 272 0.67 16.34 12.38
C ASP A 272 0.25 16.36 13.85
N ALA A 273 -0.92 15.80 14.17
CA ALA A 273 -1.40 15.68 15.54
C ALA A 273 -0.44 14.80 16.37
N TYR A 274 -0.03 13.63 15.87
CA TYR A 274 0.92 12.76 16.56
C TYR A 274 2.30 13.40 16.72
N ALA A 275 2.81 14.13 15.73
CA ALA A 275 4.05 14.89 15.87
C ALA A 275 3.97 15.90 17.03
N SER A 276 2.84 16.59 17.17
CA SER A 276 2.58 17.50 18.30
C SER A 276 2.52 16.78 19.64
N VAL A 277 1.87 15.61 19.71
CA VAL A 277 1.80 14.79 20.94
C VAL A 277 3.18 14.30 21.35
N ILE A 278 3.99 13.80 20.38
CA ILE A 278 5.37 13.38 20.64
C ILE A 278 6.20 14.55 21.19
N SER A 279 6.11 15.73 20.56
CA SER A 279 6.81 16.92 21.01
C SER A 279 6.42 17.34 22.43
N ASN A 280 5.12 17.30 22.73
CA ASN A 280 4.61 17.61 24.08
C ASN A 280 5.09 16.59 25.12
N ASN A 281 5.06 15.30 24.81
CA ASN A 281 5.58 14.24 25.68
C ASN A 281 7.07 14.42 25.95
N MET A 282 7.85 14.74 24.90
CA MET A 282 9.30 15.03 25.05
C MET A 282 9.53 16.21 25.99
N ASN A 283 8.78 17.31 25.82
CA ASN A 283 8.85 18.46 26.73
C ASN A 283 8.53 18.08 28.18
N ASN A 284 7.55 17.24 28.42
CA ASN A 284 7.19 16.77 29.75
C ASN A 284 8.33 15.93 30.36
N ILE A 285 8.91 15.01 29.59
CA ILE A 285 10.07 14.21 30.03
C ILE A 285 11.26 15.14 30.35
N MET A 286 11.56 16.11 29.50
CA MET A 286 12.63 17.07 29.75
C MET A 286 12.40 17.89 31.02
N LYS A 287 11.17 18.38 31.26
CA LYS A 287 10.81 19.06 32.52
C LYS A 287 11.04 18.18 33.74
N GLN A 288 10.61 16.92 33.69
CA GLN A 288 10.83 15.96 34.77
C GLN A 288 12.32 15.72 35.05
N MET A 289 13.09 15.44 33.98
CA MET A 289 14.55 15.22 34.12
C MET A 289 15.27 16.44 34.67
N THR A 290 14.94 17.63 34.16
CA THR A 290 15.51 18.88 34.65
C THR A 290 15.15 19.11 36.12
N SER A 291 13.89 18.87 36.54
CA SER A 291 13.45 19.01 37.92
C SER A 291 14.19 18.06 38.87
N ILE A 292 14.33 16.79 38.46
CA ILE A 292 15.09 15.79 39.23
C ILE A 292 16.56 16.23 39.37
N SER A 293 17.18 16.68 38.28
CA SER A 293 18.57 17.15 38.31
C SER A 293 18.77 18.33 39.25
N ILE A 294 17.87 19.32 39.22
CA ILE A 294 17.95 20.49 40.10
C ILE A 294 17.79 20.06 41.58
N ILE A 295 16.84 19.18 41.89
CA ILE A 295 16.62 18.66 43.27
C ILE A 295 17.87 17.94 43.78
N LEU A 296 18.55 17.13 42.94
CA LEU A 296 19.78 16.41 43.28
C LEU A 296 20.99 17.34 43.40
N MET A 297 21.00 18.47 42.71
CA MET A 297 22.07 19.47 42.82
C MET A 297 22.08 20.18 44.18
N ILE A 298 20.94 20.35 44.89
CA ILE A 298 20.84 21.05 46.15
C ILE A 298 21.73 20.39 47.23
N PRO A 299 21.60 19.08 47.50
CA PRO A 299 22.49 18.39 48.46
C PRO A 299 23.98 18.48 48.04
N THR A 300 24.25 18.34 46.76
CA THR A 300 25.60 18.37 46.23
C THR A 300 26.25 19.74 46.43
N LEU A 301 25.51 20.82 46.17
CA LEU A 301 25.99 22.20 46.43
C LEU A 301 26.30 22.41 47.91
N ILE A 302 25.40 21.97 48.82
CA ILE A 302 25.60 22.13 50.29
C ILE A 302 26.83 21.34 50.74
N ALA A 303 26.99 20.09 50.30
CA ALA A 303 28.14 19.26 50.62
C ALA A 303 29.45 19.85 50.06
N SER A 304 29.41 20.40 48.85
CA SER A 304 30.60 21.06 48.23
C SER A 304 31.01 22.32 49.01
N LEU A 305 30.07 23.18 49.41
CA LEU A 305 30.34 24.36 50.21
C LEU A 305 30.94 24.01 51.60
N TYR A 306 30.45 22.93 52.23
CA TYR A 306 31.00 22.47 53.49
C TYR A 306 32.36 21.81 53.34
N GLY A 307 32.65 21.16 52.20
CA GLY A 307 33.95 20.55 51.94
C GLY A 307 35.07 21.54 51.52
N MET A 308 34.78 22.84 51.48
CA MET A 308 35.78 23.87 51.18
C MET A 308 36.62 24.17 52.44
N ASN A 309 37.95 24.42 52.29
CA ASN A 309 38.86 24.84 53.36
C ASN A 309 38.67 26.30 53.79
N VAL A 310 37.42 26.72 53.96
CA VAL A 310 37.06 28.06 54.42
C VAL A 310 36.37 27.95 55.78
N PRO A 311 36.76 28.68 56.82
CA PRO A 311 36.16 28.63 58.11
C PRO A 311 34.65 28.90 57.99
N ASN A 312 33.83 27.91 58.28
CA ASN A 312 32.36 27.99 58.17
C ASN A 312 31.61 27.96 59.50
N GLY A 313 32.34 27.95 60.62
CA GLY A 313 31.80 27.97 61.98
C GLY A 313 31.13 26.69 62.47
N LEU A 314 31.02 25.65 61.62
CA LEU A 314 30.46 24.35 61.97
C LEU A 314 31.52 23.23 62.05
N GLU A 315 32.79 23.54 61.85
CA GLU A 315 33.89 22.57 61.79
C GLU A 315 34.12 21.87 63.12
N GLU A 316 34.00 22.57 64.26
CA GLU A 316 34.19 22.03 65.59
C GLU A 316 32.94 21.40 66.23
N SER A 317 31.79 21.52 65.53
CA SER A 317 30.51 21.03 66.03
C SER A 317 30.34 19.52 65.79
N LYS A 318 30.15 18.74 66.83
CA LYS A 318 29.79 17.29 66.72
C LYS A 318 28.54 17.04 65.93
N TYR A 319 27.69 18.04 65.74
CA TYR A 319 26.39 17.94 65.04
C TYR A 319 26.43 18.60 63.64
N GLY A 320 27.55 19.13 63.19
CA GLY A 320 27.67 19.88 61.92
C GLY A 320 27.16 19.11 60.69
N ILE A 321 27.54 17.82 60.59
CA ILE A 321 27.06 16.94 59.49
C ILE A 321 25.54 16.74 59.56
N TRP A 322 24.98 16.55 60.73
CA TRP A 322 23.55 16.32 60.89
C TRP A 322 22.70 17.57 60.58
N ILE A 323 23.22 18.75 60.91
CA ILE A 323 22.57 20.02 60.57
C ILE A 323 22.56 20.22 59.06
N LEU A 324 23.68 19.95 58.37
CA LEU A 324 23.80 20.07 56.89
C LEU A 324 22.85 19.07 56.19
N LEU A 325 22.79 17.85 56.70
CA LEU A 325 21.92 16.83 56.15
C LEU A 325 20.44 17.22 56.27
N PHE A 326 20.07 17.76 57.45
CA PHE A 326 18.72 18.24 57.72
C PHE A 326 18.32 19.42 56.84
N VAL A 327 19.20 20.44 56.68
CA VAL A 327 19.00 21.59 55.77
C VAL A 327 18.88 21.13 54.33
N SER A 328 19.72 20.19 53.93
CA SER A 328 19.71 19.64 52.58
C SER A 328 18.38 18.93 52.24
N VAL A 329 17.86 18.12 53.18
CA VAL A 329 16.56 17.43 53.01
C VAL A 329 15.42 18.44 52.96
N ILE A 330 15.42 19.46 53.82
CA ILE A 330 14.38 20.52 53.83
C ILE A 330 14.35 21.25 52.50
N LEU A 331 15.52 21.70 51.99
CA LEU A 331 15.61 22.44 50.76
C LEU A 331 15.22 21.57 49.54
N SER A 332 15.64 20.31 49.51
CA SER A 332 15.23 19.35 48.46
C SER A 332 13.73 19.10 48.47
N THR A 333 13.13 18.90 49.68
CA THR A 333 11.69 18.72 49.82
C THR A 333 10.91 19.96 49.40
N PHE A 334 11.41 21.14 49.72
CA PHE A 334 10.85 22.41 49.28
C PHE A 334 10.92 22.54 47.77
N GLY A 335 12.03 22.12 47.14
CA GLY A 335 12.19 22.05 45.67
C GLY A 335 11.14 21.14 45.04
N VAL A 336 10.97 19.93 45.55
CA VAL A 336 9.91 18.99 45.11
C VAL A 336 8.52 19.65 45.22
N PHE A 337 8.22 20.31 46.32
CA PHE A 337 6.94 21.00 46.52
C PHE A 337 6.71 22.11 45.52
N LEU A 338 7.74 22.92 45.19
CA LEU A 338 7.67 23.97 44.17
C LEU A 338 7.40 23.43 42.81
N PHE A 339 8.14 22.40 42.36
CA PHE A 339 7.97 21.79 41.06
C PHE A 339 6.62 21.09 40.91
N LYS A 340 6.14 20.39 41.97
CA LYS A 340 4.79 19.81 42.00
C LYS A 340 3.71 20.89 41.89
N ARG A 341 3.84 22.03 42.57
CA ARG A 341 2.91 23.16 42.45
C ARG A 341 2.91 23.77 41.05
N ARG A 342 4.03 23.78 40.37
CA ARG A 342 4.19 24.27 38.99
C ARG A 342 3.78 23.23 37.92
N ARG A 343 3.31 22.06 38.31
CA ARG A 343 2.94 20.94 37.38
C ARG A 343 4.09 20.52 36.45
N TRP A 344 5.33 20.48 36.96
CA TRP A 344 6.49 19.98 36.27
C TRP A 344 6.67 18.47 36.45
N PHE A 345 5.95 17.91 37.41
CA PHE A 345 5.76 16.47 37.66
C PHE A 345 4.32 16.08 37.36
#